data_06d3065e1b2c8ade7f31ef1aaaad333e
#
_entry.id   06d3065e1b2c8ade7f31ef1aaaad333e
#
_cell.length_a   1.000
_cell.length_b   1.000
_cell.length_c   1.000
_cell.angle_alpha   90.00
_cell.angle_beta   90.00
_cell.angle_gamma   90.00
#
_symmetry.space_group_name_H-M   'P 1'
#
loop_
_entity.id
_entity.type
_entity.pdbx_description
1 polymer ?
#
loop_
_entity_poly.entity_id
_entity_poly.type
_entity_poly.pdbx_seq_one_letter_code
_entity_poly.pdbx_strand_id
1 'polypeptide(L)'
;VEFDYIIVGGGSAGSVLANRLSARETNQVLVCEAGEDTPPGKVPSEILDSYPGTAYLNDRFIWSNLKVTTEVISHNDQDAPKPPLRKYEQARILGGGSSINGQMANRGAPSDYDEWEARGADGWNWESVLPYFKKLETDLDFDDEWHGKDGPIPVRRVPEAHWSGHSRAIFETFKRANYKYLPDQNGFFEDGFFPVTISNMEEQRVSASMGYLTAAVRKRENLHISTHTSVTELLFEDTRCVGVKALVKGKPEEFRGREIILSSGAIHSPAHLMRAGIGPEGHLRELGIPVRKPLAGVGQRLMDHPSVAIASFLNPSARVRNQESRRHMNLGMRYSSEIGDAPAGDMFIVCTSKNSWHKVGEQIGAFLVFVNKTFSETGEVKLNSPSWSEEPSVDFNLLSDRRDLDRIVDAIRRLAPLYADPAMQAVTSNPFPASYSDKVRQVGAINTKNKLLTGIAARLLDGPKFLRNYLIENFLMDDISLHEICNDDEMAEAFVRRAAVGVWHASCTCRMGADNDPMAVTDNQGRVRGIAGLRVVDASIFPVVPSANTNFPTIMAAEKIAATILKRD
;
A
#
# COMPACT_ATOMS: atom_id res chain seq x y z
N VAL A 1 31.64 2.38 -16.31
CA VAL A 1 30.86 1.17 -16.65
C VAL A 1 29.55 1.64 -17.25
N GLU A 2 29.22 1.19 -18.44
CA GLU A 2 27.91 1.41 -19.04
C GLU A 2 27.00 0.24 -18.62
N PHE A 3 25.82 0.55 -18.09
CA PHE A 3 24.87 -0.45 -17.64
C PHE A 3 23.88 -0.79 -18.77
N ASP A 4 23.43 -2.04 -18.82
CA ASP A 4 22.27 -2.39 -19.67
C ASP A 4 20.98 -1.83 -19.07
N TYR A 5 20.87 -1.92 -17.73
CA TYR A 5 19.67 -1.45 -16.99
C TYR A 5 20.06 -0.66 -15.76
N ILE A 6 19.47 0.53 -15.61
CA ILE A 6 19.52 1.32 -14.37
C ILE A 6 18.11 1.36 -13.78
N ILE A 7 17.93 0.77 -12.60
CA ILE A 7 16.67 0.71 -11.88
C ILE A 7 16.66 1.80 -10.83
N VAL A 8 15.76 2.76 -10.94
CA VAL A 8 15.60 3.90 -10.03
C VAL A 8 14.53 3.56 -9.00
N GLY A 9 14.95 3.21 -7.79
CA GLY A 9 14.11 2.72 -6.69
C GLY A 9 14.23 1.20 -6.52
N GLY A 10 14.78 0.78 -5.39
CA GLY A 10 14.92 -0.64 -4.99
C GLY A 10 13.69 -1.18 -4.24
N GLY A 11 12.48 -0.67 -4.54
CA GLY A 11 11.23 -1.09 -3.93
C GLY A 11 10.78 -2.50 -4.32
N SER A 12 9.48 -2.77 -4.18
CA SER A 12 8.89 -4.08 -4.51
C SER A 12 9.19 -4.49 -5.96
N ALA A 13 8.91 -3.63 -6.93
CA ALA A 13 9.19 -3.90 -8.34
C ALA A 13 10.69 -3.89 -8.66
N GLY A 14 11.43 -2.90 -8.14
CA GLY A 14 12.87 -2.78 -8.38
C GLY A 14 13.67 -3.97 -7.91
N SER A 15 13.29 -4.58 -6.79
CA SER A 15 13.91 -5.82 -6.28
C SER A 15 13.69 -7.01 -7.22
N VAL A 16 12.48 -7.14 -7.80
CA VAL A 16 12.17 -8.16 -8.81
C VAL A 16 13.00 -7.96 -10.06
N LEU A 17 13.00 -6.74 -10.62
CA LEU A 17 13.75 -6.39 -11.83
C LEU A 17 15.25 -6.66 -11.64
N ALA A 18 15.80 -6.25 -10.50
CA ALA A 18 17.21 -6.48 -10.18
C ALA A 18 17.57 -7.97 -10.22
N ASN A 19 16.76 -8.82 -9.59
CA ASN A 19 16.95 -10.27 -9.62
C ASN A 19 16.83 -10.83 -11.03
N ARG A 20 15.72 -10.52 -11.72
CA ARG A 20 15.39 -11.15 -13.00
C ARG A 20 16.33 -10.71 -14.13
N LEU A 21 16.62 -9.42 -14.23
CA LEU A 21 17.48 -8.89 -15.29
C LEU A 21 18.94 -9.31 -15.12
N SER A 22 19.45 -9.35 -13.87
CA SER A 22 20.81 -9.82 -13.60
C SER A 22 20.97 -11.35 -13.66
N ALA A 23 19.89 -12.12 -13.81
CA ALA A 23 19.97 -13.57 -14.04
C ALA A 23 20.61 -13.90 -15.40
N ARG A 24 20.56 -12.99 -16.37
CA ARG A 24 21.36 -13.08 -17.60
C ARG A 24 22.73 -12.46 -17.32
N GLU A 25 23.77 -13.26 -17.27
CA GLU A 25 25.12 -12.86 -16.87
C GLU A 25 25.72 -11.73 -17.73
N THR A 26 25.26 -11.62 -18.99
CA THR A 26 25.71 -10.56 -19.91
C THR A 26 25.10 -9.19 -19.61
N ASN A 27 24.03 -9.11 -18.83
CA ASN A 27 23.40 -7.83 -18.48
C ASN A 27 24.11 -7.19 -17.29
N GLN A 28 24.53 -5.95 -17.43
CA GLN A 28 25.03 -5.11 -16.31
C GLN A 28 23.85 -4.35 -15.71
N VAL A 29 23.53 -4.59 -14.43
CA VAL A 29 22.36 -4.04 -13.76
C VAL A 29 22.77 -3.19 -12.56
N LEU A 30 22.31 -1.93 -12.53
CA LEU A 30 22.46 -1.03 -11.39
C LEU A 30 21.11 -0.76 -10.73
N VAL A 31 21.04 -0.87 -9.41
CA VAL A 31 19.89 -0.41 -8.59
C VAL A 31 20.32 0.82 -7.81
N CYS A 32 19.59 1.92 -7.96
CA CYS A 32 19.74 3.14 -7.17
C CYS A 32 18.62 3.21 -6.13
N GLU A 33 18.94 3.04 -4.84
CA GLU A 33 17.98 3.13 -3.74
C GLU A 33 18.33 4.30 -2.81
N ALA A 34 17.37 5.20 -2.57
CA ALA A 34 17.59 6.40 -1.75
C ALA A 34 17.76 6.08 -0.25
N GLY A 35 17.14 4.99 0.21
CA GLY A 35 17.20 4.53 1.59
C GLY A 35 18.38 3.62 1.89
N GLU A 36 18.33 3.02 3.06
CA GLU A 36 19.33 2.05 3.51
C GLU A 36 19.08 0.63 2.98
N ASP A 37 20.07 -0.22 3.14
CA ASP A 37 20.03 -1.61 2.72
C ASP A 37 19.28 -2.51 3.72
N THR A 38 18.79 -3.66 3.24
CA THR A 38 18.25 -4.77 4.01
C THR A 38 19.04 -6.06 3.74
N PRO A 39 20.33 -6.12 4.11
CA PRO A 39 21.20 -7.21 3.72
C PRO A 39 20.83 -8.51 4.47
N PRO A 40 20.90 -9.68 3.82
CA PRO A 40 20.63 -10.96 4.45
C PRO A 40 21.40 -11.15 5.77
N GLY A 41 20.69 -11.56 6.83
CA GLY A 41 21.27 -11.73 8.18
C GLY A 41 21.52 -10.45 8.96
N LYS A 42 21.25 -9.26 8.39
CA LYS A 42 21.40 -7.94 9.04
C LYS A 42 20.23 -7.01 8.76
N VAL A 43 19.08 -7.56 8.42
CA VAL A 43 17.84 -6.79 8.26
C VAL A 43 17.45 -6.20 9.62
N PRO A 44 17.08 -4.91 9.72
CA PRO A 44 16.63 -4.31 10.97
C PRO A 44 15.49 -5.10 11.62
N SER A 45 15.53 -5.26 12.94
CA SER A 45 14.52 -6.03 13.71
C SER A 45 13.11 -5.48 13.53
N GLU A 46 12.97 -4.17 13.39
CA GLU A 46 11.72 -3.48 13.15
C GLU A 46 11.08 -3.88 11.80
N ILE A 47 11.92 -4.16 10.80
CA ILE A 47 11.48 -4.65 9.49
C ILE A 47 11.09 -6.13 9.56
N LEU A 48 11.85 -6.95 10.30
CA LEU A 48 11.58 -8.38 10.46
C LEU A 48 10.30 -8.67 11.23
N ASP A 49 9.88 -7.76 12.10
CA ASP A 49 8.73 -7.96 12.99
C ASP A 49 7.44 -8.27 12.21
N SER A 50 6.72 -9.30 12.63
CA SER A 50 5.37 -9.62 12.13
C SER A 50 4.37 -8.49 12.39
N TYR A 51 4.61 -7.67 13.45
CA TYR A 51 3.86 -6.44 13.67
C TYR A 51 4.54 -5.25 12.97
N PRO A 52 3.91 -4.62 11.97
CA PRO A 52 4.59 -3.62 11.12
C PRO A 52 4.72 -2.23 11.75
N GLY A 53 4.04 -1.95 12.85
CA GLY A 53 3.94 -0.59 13.41
C GLY A 53 5.27 0.02 13.84
N THR A 54 6.27 -0.79 14.17
CA THR A 54 7.62 -0.30 14.49
C THR A 54 8.46 0.02 13.25
N ALA A 55 8.04 -0.42 12.08
CA ALA A 55 8.67 -0.11 10.81
C ALA A 55 8.06 1.13 10.16
N TYR A 56 6.75 1.14 9.87
CA TYR A 56 6.15 2.25 9.13
C TYR A 56 6.03 3.56 9.92
N LEU A 57 6.06 3.51 11.25
CA LEU A 57 6.10 4.72 12.10
C LEU A 57 7.51 5.21 12.42
N ASN A 58 8.53 4.59 11.84
CA ASN A 58 9.93 4.95 12.07
C ASN A 58 10.46 5.84 10.94
N ASP A 59 10.80 7.08 11.28
CA ASP A 59 11.33 8.07 10.33
C ASP A 59 12.62 7.63 9.60
N ARG A 60 13.31 6.64 10.13
CA ARG A 60 14.48 6.02 9.51
C ARG A 60 14.16 5.37 8.17
N PHE A 61 12.95 4.80 8.03
CA PHE A 61 12.59 3.94 6.90
C PHE A 61 11.60 4.59 5.93
N ILE A 62 11.26 5.86 6.13
CA ILE A 62 10.26 6.57 5.34
C ILE A 62 10.75 7.92 4.84
N TRP A 63 10.06 8.46 3.84
CA TRP A 63 10.19 9.85 3.41
C TRP A 63 9.52 10.75 4.44
N SER A 64 10.28 11.18 5.45
CA SER A 64 9.74 11.85 6.65
C SER A 64 9.09 13.22 6.36
N ASN A 65 9.45 13.86 5.25
CA ASN A 65 8.92 15.16 4.84
C ASN A 65 7.70 15.07 3.92
N LEU A 66 7.37 13.88 3.41
CA LEU A 66 6.24 13.69 2.51
C LEU A 66 4.92 13.91 3.25
N LYS A 67 4.11 14.83 2.72
CA LYS A 67 2.77 15.13 3.21
C LYS A 67 1.77 15.09 2.07
N VAL A 68 0.56 14.66 2.36
CA VAL A 68 -0.50 14.48 1.38
C VAL A 68 -1.82 15.09 1.85
N THR A 69 -2.70 15.37 0.91
CA THR A 69 -4.11 15.70 1.15
C THR A 69 -4.97 14.47 0.87
N THR A 70 -5.85 14.11 1.79
CA THR A 70 -6.77 12.96 1.63
C THR A 70 -8.23 13.39 1.48
N GLU A 71 -8.57 14.59 1.94
CA GLU A 71 -9.94 15.11 1.91
C GLU A 71 -10.32 15.59 0.50
N VAL A 72 -11.63 15.58 0.21
CA VAL A 72 -12.16 16.10 -1.06
C VAL A 72 -11.96 17.60 -1.12
N ILE A 73 -11.32 18.09 -2.17
CA ILE A 73 -11.22 19.53 -2.47
C ILE A 73 -12.43 19.90 -3.32
N SER A 74 -13.21 20.88 -2.85
CA SER A 74 -14.27 21.45 -3.67
C SER A 74 -13.68 22.31 -4.78
N HIS A 75 -13.68 21.79 -6.00
CA HIS A 75 -13.21 22.54 -7.19
C HIS A 75 -14.10 23.74 -7.55
N ASN A 76 -15.31 23.82 -6.97
CA ASN A 76 -16.29 24.88 -7.22
C ASN A 76 -16.25 26.01 -6.21
N ASP A 77 -15.49 25.87 -5.12
CA ASP A 77 -15.36 26.87 -4.07
C ASP A 77 -13.89 27.21 -3.87
N GLN A 78 -13.46 28.30 -4.51
CA GLN A 78 -12.07 28.79 -4.41
C GLN A 78 -11.75 29.38 -3.04
N ASP A 79 -12.77 29.73 -2.25
CA ASP A 79 -12.63 30.28 -0.90
C ASP A 79 -12.70 29.18 0.19
N ALA A 80 -12.96 27.93 -0.20
CA ALA A 80 -12.96 26.81 0.75
C ALA A 80 -11.60 26.68 1.44
N PRO A 81 -11.55 26.45 2.76
CA PRO A 81 -10.30 26.23 3.47
C PRO A 81 -9.58 25.02 2.87
N LYS A 82 -8.28 25.19 2.55
CA LYS A 82 -7.46 24.09 2.04
C LYS A 82 -7.44 22.96 3.07
N PRO A 83 -7.68 21.71 2.65
CA PRO A 83 -7.59 20.57 3.55
C PRO A 83 -6.22 20.47 4.22
N PRO A 84 -6.13 20.00 5.46
CA PRO A 84 -4.86 19.89 6.16
C PRO A 84 -3.94 18.86 5.47
N LEU A 85 -2.66 19.21 5.36
CA LEU A 85 -1.63 18.26 4.92
C LEU A 85 -1.34 17.27 6.04
N ARG A 86 -1.35 15.97 5.70
CA ARG A 86 -1.05 14.87 6.60
C ARG A 86 0.26 14.18 6.19
N LYS A 87 1.07 13.78 7.17
CA LYS A 87 2.24 12.94 6.91
C LYS A 87 1.80 11.63 6.24
N TYR A 88 2.57 11.19 5.26
CA TYR A 88 2.34 9.94 4.54
C TYR A 88 3.56 9.03 4.66
N GLU A 89 3.36 7.81 5.15
CA GLU A 89 4.42 6.86 5.46
C GLU A 89 4.86 6.09 4.21
N GLN A 90 5.46 6.81 3.24
CA GLN A 90 6.08 6.22 2.05
C GLN A 90 7.46 5.66 2.40
N ALA A 91 7.72 4.42 2.03
CA ALA A 91 8.99 3.76 2.33
C ALA A 91 10.20 4.41 1.64
N ARG A 92 11.31 4.50 2.37
CA ARG A 92 12.64 4.89 1.90
C ARG A 92 13.66 3.89 2.43
N ILE A 93 13.67 2.71 1.84
CA ILE A 93 14.50 1.57 2.23
C ILE A 93 14.46 0.52 1.12
N LEU A 94 15.49 -0.28 0.97
CA LEU A 94 15.51 -1.37 0.01
C LEU A 94 14.36 -2.37 0.31
N GLY A 95 13.64 -2.78 -0.74
CA GLY A 95 12.37 -3.49 -0.65
C GLY A 95 11.14 -2.57 -0.62
N GLY A 96 11.35 -1.25 -0.43
CA GLY A 96 10.29 -0.25 -0.48
C GLY A 96 9.13 -0.56 0.45
N GLY A 97 7.88 -0.36 -0.02
CA GLY A 97 6.67 -0.61 0.75
C GLY A 97 6.59 -2.02 1.32
N SER A 98 7.14 -3.05 0.65
CA SER A 98 7.15 -4.42 1.16
C SER A 98 7.97 -4.59 2.44
N SER A 99 8.92 -3.70 2.71
CA SER A 99 9.72 -3.71 3.94
C SER A 99 9.01 -3.12 5.16
N ILE A 100 7.94 -2.34 4.97
CA ILE A 100 7.23 -1.66 6.08
C ILE A 100 5.73 -1.94 6.16
N ASN A 101 5.12 -2.55 5.14
CA ASN A 101 3.68 -2.80 5.03
C ASN A 101 3.14 -3.85 6.02
N GLY A 102 1.82 -4.06 5.99
CA GLY A 102 1.13 -5.07 6.79
C GLY A 102 1.33 -6.53 6.35
N GLN A 103 2.23 -6.81 5.40
CA GLN A 103 2.57 -8.14 4.89
C GLN A 103 1.40 -8.89 4.22
N MET A 104 0.29 -8.24 3.91
CA MET A 104 -0.80 -8.90 3.21
C MET A 104 -0.38 -9.29 1.79
N ALA A 105 -0.65 -10.54 1.44
CA ALA A 105 -0.19 -11.20 0.22
C ALA A 105 -1.35 -11.58 -0.71
N ASN A 106 -2.35 -10.70 -0.83
CA ASN A 106 -3.53 -10.93 -1.66
C ASN A 106 -3.31 -10.46 -3.10
N ARG A 107 -3.97 -11.16 -4.01
CA ARG A 107 -3.83 -10.96 -5.47
C ARG A 107 -4.87 -10.03 -6.07
N GLY A 108 -6.00 -9.82 -5.38
CA GLY A 108 -7.22 -9.28 -5.98
C GLY A 108 -8.07 -10.37 -6.65
N ALA A 109 -9.05 -9.97 -7.41
CA ALA A 109 -9.96 -10.86 -8.11
C ALA A 109 -9.62 -10.96 -9.61
N PRO A 110 -9.99 -12.04 -10.31
CA PRO A 110 -9.84 -12.15 -11.76
C PRO A 110 -10.39 -10.94 -12.52
N SER A 111 -11.56 -10.44 -12.11
CA SER A 111 -12.20 -9.25 -12.71
C SER A 111 -11.37 -7.98 -12.65
N ASP A 112 -10.41 -7.85 -11.72
CA ASP A 112 -9.53 -6.69 -11.66
C ASP A 112 -8.63 -6.61 -12.90
N TYR A 113 -8.08 -7.74 -13.30
CA TYR A 113 -7.15 -7.84 -14.43
C TYR A 113 -7.87 -7.88 -15.77
N ASP A 114 -9.06 -8.48 -15.83
CA ASP A 114 -9.93 -8.38 -17.00
C ASP A 114 -10.36 -6.92 -17.23
N GLU A 115 -10.59 -6.15 -16.16
CA GLU A 115 -10.80 -4.71 -16.24
C GLU A 115 -9.55 -3.95 -16.73
N TRP A 116 -8.34 -4.36 -16.32
CA TRP A 116 -7.12 -3.74 -16.84
C TRP A 116 -7.00 -3.88 -18.35
N GLU A 117 -7.28 -5.07 -18.88
CA GLU A 117 -7.31 -5.29 -20.34
C GLU A 117 -8.41 -4.46 -21.01
N ALA A 118 -9.61 -4.45 -20.46
CA ALA A 118 -10.73 -3.65 -20.96
C ALA A 118 -10.44 -2.12 -20.97
N ARG A 119 -9.59 -1.65 -20.05
CA ARG A 119 -9.09 -0.27 -20.01
C ARG A 119 -7.89 -0.02 -20.95
N GLY A 120 -7.53 -0.97 -21.81
CA GLY A 120 -6.51 -0.84 -22.84
C GLY A 120 -5.13 -1.33 -22.48
N ALA A 121 -4.96 -2.05 -21.36
CA ALA A 121 -3.72 -2.77 -21.05
C ALA A 121 -3.75 -4.17 -21.68
N ASP A 122 -3.59 -4.25 -22.99
CA ASP A 122 -3.64 -5.51 -23.75
C ASP A 122 -2.68 -6.55 -23.18
N GLY A 123 -3.20 -7.78 -22.96
CA GLY A 123 -2.43 -8.90 -22.41
C GLY A 123 -2.25 -8.83 -20.89
N TRP A 124 -3.07 -8.04 -20.17
CA TRP A 124 -3.08 -7.95 -18.70
C TRP A 124 -4.34 -8.54 -18.05
N ASN A 125 -5.11 -9.37 -18.77
CA ASN A 125 -6.23 -10.12 -18.20
C ASN A 125 -5.76 -11.19 -17.20
N TRP A 126 -6.71 -11.76 -16.44
CA TRP A 126 -6.40 -12.74 -15.40
C TRP A 126 -5.59 -13.94 -15.88
N GLU A 127 -5.96 -14.54 -17.01
CA GLU A 127 -5.26 -15.69 -17.57
C GLU A 127 -3.78 -15.37 -17.87
N SER A 128 -3.52 -14.15 -18.34
CA SER A 128 -2.17 -13.67 -18.69
C SER A 128 -1.31 -13.31 -17.47
N VAL A 129 -1.92 -12.94 -16.33
CA VAL A 129 -1.17 -12.51 -15.12
C VAL A 129 -1.04 -13.61 -14.07
N LEU A 130 -1.96 -14.57 -14.00
CA LEU A 130 -1.92 -15.68 -13.04
C LEU A 130 -0.58 -16.43 -13.02
N PRO A 131 0.06 -16.76 -14.17
CA PRO A 131 1.37 -17.40 -14.16
C PRO A 131 2.44 -16.61 -13.41
N TYR A 132 2.36 -15.28 -13.39
CA TYR A 132 3.31 -14.42 -12.70
C TYR A 132 3.00 -14.30 -11.21
N PHE A 133 1.74 -14.41 -10.79
CA PHE A 133 1.36 -14.58 -9.39
C PHE A 133 1.89 -15.91 -8.84
N LYS A 134 1.78 -16.99 -9.59
CA LYS A 134 2.35 -18.27 -9.21
C LYS A 134 3.89 -18.24 -9.16
N LYS A 135 4.52 -17.54 -10.10
CA LYS A 135 5.98 -17.42 -10.18
C LYS A 135 6.61 -16.62 -9.04
N LEU A 136 5.89 -15.66 -8.46
CA LEU A 136 6.42 -14.82 -7.38
C LEU A 136 6.36 -15.49 -6.01
N GLU A 137 5.51 -16.50 -5.81
CA GLU A 137 5.23 -17.04 -4.48
C GLU A 137 5.61 -18.52 -4.32
N THR A 138 5.87 -18.88 -3.08
CA THR A 138 5.81 -20.24 -2.56
C THR A 138 4.71 -20.28 -1.51
N ASP A 139 3.52 -20.80 -1.83
CA ASP A 139 2.46 -20.98 -0.86
C ASP A 139 2.78 -22.20 0.02
N LEU A 140 2.79 -21.99 1.36
CA LEU A 140 3.16 -23.00 2.33
C LEU A 140 1.97 -23.84 2.83
N ASP A 141 0.75 -23.42 2.51
CA ASP A 141 -0.48 -24.04 3.02
C ASP A 141 -1.28 -24.73 1.91
N PHE A 142 -1.16 -24.28 0.65
CA PHE A 142 -1.92 -24.79 -0.48
C PHE A 142 -1.01 -25.31 -1.60
N ASP A 143 -1.43 -26.43 -2.20
CA ASP A 143 -0.75 -27.10 -3.32
C ASP A 143 -1.78 -27.45 -4.39
N ASP A 144 -2.27 -26.45 -5.10
CA ASP A 144 -3.27 -26.58 -6.16
C ASP A 144 -2.93 -25.75 -7.40
N GLU A 145 -3.83 -25.72 -8.35
CA GLU A 145 -3.64 -25.01 -9.63
C GLU A 145 -3.52 -23.47 -9.50
N TRP A 146 -3.98 -22.89 -8.39
CA TRP A 146 -3.96 -21.46 -8.16
C TRP A 146 -2.65 -20.97 -7.55
N HIS A 147 -1.91 -21.82 -6.86
CA HIS A 147 -0.77 -21.44 -6.02
C HIS A 147 0.58 -21.77 -6.63
N GLY A 148 1.58 -20.92 -6.31
CA GLY A 148 2.98 -21.12 -6.67
C GLY A 148 3.72 -21.94 -5.61
N LYS A 149 4.78 -22.67 -6.05
CA LYS A 149 5.56 -23.59 -5.20
C LYS A 149 7.05 -23.24 -5.09
N ASP A 150 7.56 -22.47 -6.06
CA ASP A 150 9.01 -22.26 -6.25
C ASP A 150 9.36 -20.77 -6.32
N GLY A 151 8.42 -19.89 -5.98
CA GLY A 151 8.65 -18.45 -6.02
C GLY A 151 9.41 -17.93 -4.80
N PRO A 152 10.03 -16.75 -4.91
CA PRO A 152 10.90 -16.21 -3.86
C PRO A 152 10.16 -15.68 -2.64
N ILE A 153 8.84 -15.45 -2.70
CA ILE A 153 8.07 -14.94 -1.58
C ILE A 153 7.27 -16.05 -0.92
N PRO A 154 7.59 -16.46 0.31
CA PRO A 154 6.76 -17.39 1.05
C PRO A 154 5.43 -16.77 1.43
N VAL A 155 4.35 -17.50 1.22
CA VAL A 155 2.97 -17.10 1.55
C VAL A 155 2.38 -18.12 2.50
N ARG A 156 1.79 -17.65 3.58
CA ARG A 156 1.13 -18.52 4.58
C ARG A 156 -0.05 -17.85 5.26
N ARG A 157 -0.81 -18.64 6.02
CA ARG A 157 -1.85 -18.19 6.95
C ARG A 157 -1.40 -18.51 8.38
N VAL A 158 -1.71 -17.62 9.33
CA VAL A 158 -1.41 -17.91 10.74
C VAL A 158 -2.36 -19.01 11.23
N PRO A 159 -1.85 -20.13 11.78
CA PRO A 159 -2.70 -21.19 12.31
C PRO A 159 -3.69 -20.67 13.36
N GLU A 160 -4.93 -21.16 13.34
CA GLU A 160 -5.99 -20.72 14.26
C GLU A 160 -5.59 -20.83 15.74
N ALA A 161 -4.78 -21.84 16.09
CA ALA A 161 -4.25 -22.02 17.44
C ALA A 161 -3.48 -20.81 17.96
N HIS A 162 -2.88 -20.03 17.05
CA HIS A 162 -2.09 -18.83 17.39
C HIS A 162 -2.89 -17.53 17.29
N TRP A 163 -4.19 -17.60 16.93
CA TRP A 163 -5.02 -16.40 16.84
C TRP A 163 -5.28 -15.80 18.22
N SER A 164 -5.45 -14.48 18.27
CA SER A 164 -5.90 -13.78 19.47
C SER A 164 -7.31 -14.21 19.87
N GLY A 165 -7.70 -13.99 21.13
CA GLY A 165 -9.09 -14.19 21.55
C GLY A 165 -10.07 -13.33 20.77
N HIS A 166 -9.68 -12.12 20.36
CA HIS A 166 -10.48 -11.24 19.50
C HIS A 166 -10.71 -11.85 18.12
N SER A 167 -9.67 -12.36 17.45
CA SER A 167 -9.82 -12.99 16.14
C SER A 167 -10.74 -14.22 16.19
N ARG A 168 -10.64 -15.05 17.25
CA ARG A 168 -11.56 -16.19 17.45
C ARG A 168 -13.00 -15.74 17.66
N ALA A 169 -13.23 -14.68 18.44
CA ALA A 169 -14.57 -14.14 18.66
C ALA A 169 -15.18 -13.62 17.34
N ILE A 170 -14.38 -12.92 16.52
CA ILE A 170 -14.82 -12.46 15.18
C ILE A 170 -15.17 -13.65 14.29
N PHE A 171 -14.35 -14.68 14.26
CA PHE A 171 -14.61 -15.90 13.48
C PHE A 171 -15.97 -16.51 13.83
N GLU A 172 -16.27 -16.70 15.13
CA GLU A 172 -17.54 -17.22 15.60
C GLU A 172 -18.71 -16.28 15.31
N THR A 173 -18.50 -14.97 15.42
CA THR A 173 -19.50 -13.95 15.12
C THR A 173 -19.87 -13.95 13.63
N PHE A 174 -18.90 -14.01 12.74
CA PHE A 174 -19.14 -14.06 11.30
C PHE A 174 -19.91 -15.34 10.90
N LYS A 175 -19.56 -16.48 11.49
CA LYS A 175 -20.31 -17.73 11.27
C LYS A 175 -21.77 -17.62 11.72
N ARG A 176 -22.03 -17.05 12.91
CA ARG A 176 -23.41 -16.85 13.41
C ARG A 176 -24.20 -15.83 12.60
N ALA A 177 -23.51 -14.85 12.04
CA ALA A 177 -24.09 -13.88 11.11
C ALA A 177 -24.30 -14.43 9.69
N ASN A 178 -24.06 -15.75 9.48
CA ASN A 178 -24.18 -16.47 8.22
C ASN A 178 -23.26 -15.97 7.08
N TYR A 179 -22.12 -15.34 7.41
CA TYR A 179 -21.10 -15.10 6.39
C TYR A 179 -20.43 -16.42 6.00
N LYS A 180 -20.16 -16.60 4.72
CA LYS A 180 -19.49 -17.78 4.18
C LYS A 180 -18.01 -17.80 4.59
N TYR A 181 -17.54 -18.90 5.16
CA TYR A 181 -16.11 -19.11 5.39
C TYR A 181 -15.43 -19.61 4.12
N LEU A 182 -14.34 -18.97 3.75
CA LEU A 182 -13.48 -19.33 2.63
C LEU A 182 -12.10 -19.72 3.19
N PRO A 183 -11.61 -20.92 2.89
CA PRO A 183 -10.33 -21.37 3.48
C PRO A 183 -9.11 -20.62 2.94
N ASP A 184 -9.25 -20.02 1.76
CA ASP A 184 -8.19 -19.29 1.08
C ASP A 184 -8.68 -18.00 0.42
N GLN A 185 -7.98 -16.92 0.67
CA GLN A 185 -8.24 -15.60 0.09
C GLN A 185 -7.90 -15.51 -1.40
N ASN A 186 -6.92 -16.28 -1.85
CA ASN A 186 -6.32 -16.19 -3.18
C ASN A 186 -6.84 -17.23 -4.19
N GLY A 187 -7.62 -18.19 -3.74
CA GLY A 187 -8.25 -19.23 -4.59
C GLY A 187 -9.77 -19.13 -4.68
N PHE A 188 -10.40 -18.37 -3.76
CA PHE A 188 -11.85 -18.15 -3.72
C PHE A 188 -12.14 -16.67 -3.76
N PHE A 189 -12.82 -16.20 -4.81
CA PHE A 189 -13.03 -14.77 -5.08
C PHE A 189 -14.45 -14.28 -4.83
N GLU A 190 -15.30 -15.13 -4.30
CA GLU A 190 -16.68 -14.82 -3.88
C GLU A 190 -16.72 -14.06 -2.55
N ASP A 191 -17.93 -13.61 -2.16
CA ASP A 191 -18.16 -12.98 -0.87
C ASP A 191 -17.96 -13.97 0.27
N GLY A 192 -17.26 -13.55 1.31
CA GLY A 192 -16.99 -14.38 2.48
C GLY A 192 -15.83 -13.86 3.33
N PHE A 193 -15.61 -14.52 4.45
CA PHE A 193 -14.49 -14.22 5.34
C PHE A 193 -13.46 -15.37 5.34
N PHE A 194 -12.21 -15.02 5.57
CA PHE A 194 -11.07 -15.91 5.36
C PHE A 194 -9.89 -15.56 6.27
N PRO A 195 -8.98 -16.54 6.50
CA PRO A 195 -7.68 -16.23 7.08
C PRO A 195 -6.87 -15.36 6.12
N VAL A 196 -6.28 -14.29 6.64
CA VAL A 196 -5.47 -13.38 5.83
C VAL A 196 -4.18 -14.07 5.38
N THR A 197 -3.89 -14.00 4.08
CA THR A 197 -2.60 -14.44 3.50
C THR A 197 -1.51 -13.42 3.77
N ILE A 198 -0.32 -13.88 4.16
CA ILE A 198 0.81 -13.02 4.50
C ILE A 198 2.12 -13.48 3.88
N SER A 199 2.97 -12.52 3.50
CA SER A 199 4.36 -12.76 3.09
C SER A 199 5.28 -12.85 4.31
N ASN A 200 5.36 -14.05 4.89
CA ASN A 200 5.98 -14.27 6.18
C ASN A 200 6.52 -15.71 6.28
N MET A 201 7.62 -15.88 6.98
CA MET A 201 8.20 -17.18 7.32
C MET A 201 8.73 -17.13 8.76
N GLU A 202 8.46 -18.15 9.56
CA GLU A 202 8.93 -18.27 10.94
C GLU A 202 8.67 -17.01 11.80
N GLU A 203 7.45 -16.47 11.70
CA GLU A 203 7.04 -15.23 12.38
C GLU A 203 7.83 -13.97 11.97
N GLN A 204 8.56 -14.01 10.86
CA GLN A 204 9.29 -12.88 10.30
C GLN A 204 8.74 -12.48 8.92
N ARG A 205 8.72 -11.18 8.65
CA ARG A 205 8.44 -10.63 7.33
C ARG A 205 9.40 -11.18 6.29
N VAL A 206 8.89 -11.44 5.08
CA VAL A 206 9.71 -11.58 3.88
C VAL A 206 9.28 -10.49 2.90
N SER A 207 10.09 -9.44 2.80
CA SER A 207 9.90 -8.36 1.83
C SER A 207 10.39 -8.76 0.43
N ALA A 208 10.06 -7.95 -0.58
CA ALA A 208 10.57 -8.19 -1.93
C ALA A 208 12.10 -8.22 -1.98
N SER A 209 12.79 -7.33 -1.28
CA SER A 209 14.27 -7.37 -1.22
C SER A 209 14.79 -8.63 -0.53
N MET A 210 14.13 -9.11 0.52
CA MET A 210 14.54 -10.34 1.21
C MET A 210 14.32 -11.59 0.34
N GLY A 211 13.20 -11.66 -0.35
CA GLY A 211 12.88 -12.79 -1.23
C GLY A 211 13.69 -12.79 -2.53
N TYR A 212 13.83 -11.64 -3.17
CA TYR A 212 14.49 -11.54 -4.49
C TYR A 212 15.98 -11.25 -4.43
N LEU A 213 16.47 -10.47 -3.47
CA LEU A 213 17.88 -10.08 -3.36
C LEU A 213 18.59 -10.90 -2.27
N THR A 214 18.50 -12.23 -2.41
CA THR A 214 19.15 -13.19 -1.50
C THR A 214 20.66 -13.07 -1.51
N ALA A 215 21.35 -13.68 -0.54
CA ALA A 215 22.80 -13.69 -0.49
C ALA A 215 23.46 -14.24 -1.78
N ALA A 216 22.84 -15.21 -2.45
CA ALA A 216 23.33 -15.75 -3.71
C ALA A 216 23.17 -14.75 -4.87
N VAL A 217 22.02 -14.08 -4.97
CA VAL A 217 21.76 -13.06 -6.00
C VAL A 217 22.70 -11.87 -5.86
N ARG A 218 22.93 -11.40 -4.62
CA ARG A 218 23.82 -10.28 -4.34
C ARG A 218 25.32 -10.55 -4.64
N LYS A 219 25.69 -11.82 -4.86
CA LYS A 219 27.04 -12.21 -5.28
C LYS A 219 27.25 -12.17 -6.78
N ARG A 220 26.21 -11.92 -7.58
CA ARG A 220 26.35 -11.80 -9.04
C ARG A 220 27.23 -10.59 -9.36
N GLU A 221 28.28 -10.79 -10.13
CA GLU A 221 29.25 -9.73 -10.49
C GLU A 221 28.62 -8.65 -11.36
N ASN A 222 27.55 -8.97 -12.08
CA ASN A 222 26.79 -8.09 -12.96
C ASN A 222 25.62 -7.37 -12.29
N LEU A 223 25.44 -7.49 -10.96
CA LEU A 223 24.42 -6.78 -10.19
C LEU A 223 25.07 -5.81 -9.19
N HIS A 224 24.79 -4.54 -9.35
CA HIS A 224 25.24 -3.47 -8.48
C HIS A 224 24.06 -2.85 -7.71
N ILE A 225 24.04 -2.99 -6.38
CA ILE A 225 23.04 -2.38 -5.51
C ILE A 225 23.67 -1.20 -4.79
N SER A 226 23.26 0.02 -5.18
CA SER A 226 23.72 1.28 -4.60
C SER A 226 22.64 1.89 -3.72
N THR A 227 22.78 1.71 -2.41
CA THR A 227 21.90 2.33 -1.40
C THR A 227 22.43 3.69 -0.95
N HIS A 228 21.57 4.49 -0.26
CA HIS A 228 21.86 5.91 0.00
C HIS A 228 22.18 6.67 -1.29
N THR A 229 21.48 6.32 -2.38
CA THR A 229 21.67 6.86 -3.72
C THR A 229 20.37 7.50 -4.20
N SER A 230 20.31 8.81 -4.10
CA SER A 230 19.17 9.61 -4.55
C SER A 230 19.36 10.05 -5.99
N VAL A 231 18.56 9.54 -6.91
CA VAL A 231 18.55 10.01 -8.30
C VAL A 231 17.94 11.41 -8.34
N THR A 232 18.68 12.35 -8.93
CA THR A 232 18.33 13.77 -8.97
C THR A 232 17.84 14.23 -10.33
N GLU A 233 18.31 13.59 -11.42
CA GLU A 233 18.03 13.98 -12.80
C GLU A 233 18.10 12.77 -13.74
N LEU A 234 17.22 12.72 -14.74
CA LEU A 234 17.33 11.81 -15.88
C LEU A 234 18.14 12.47 -17.00
N LEU A 235 19.06 11.73 -17.60
CA LEU A 235 19.92 12.22 -18.68
C LEU A 235 19.38 11.83 -20.05
N PHE A 236 19.43 12.76 -21.00
CA PHE A 236 18.90 12.56 -22.32
C PHE A 236 19.91 12.90 -23.42
N GLU A 237 19.84 12.15 -24.51
CA GLU A 237 20.36 12.47 -25.82
C GLU A 237 19.15 12.52 -26.77
N ASP A 238 18.81 13.71 -27.22
CA ASP A 238 17.58 14.02 -27.97
C ASP A 238 16.32 13.52 -27.23
N THR A 239 15.64 12.52 -27.78
CA THR A 239 14.44 11.89 -27.22
C THR A 239 14.71 10.57 -26.47
N ARG A 240 15.99 10.21 -26.32
CA ARG A 240 16.41 8.98 -25.63
C ARG A 240 16.92 9.27 -24.23
N CYS A 241 16.39 8.59 -23.24
CA CYS A 241 16.95 8.56 -21.90
C CYS A 241 18.18 7.64 -21.88
N VAL A 242 19.33 8.16 -21.45
CA VAL A 242 20.63 7.47 -21.54
C VAL A 242 21.34 7.34 -20.19
N GLY A 243 20.71 7.77 -19.10
CA GLY A 243 21.35 7.67 -17.79
C GLY A 243 20.65 8.47 -16.71
N VAL A 244 21.31 8.57 -15.58
CA VAL A 244 20.86 9.32 -14.41
C VAL A 244 22.02 10.08 -13.75
N LYS A 245 21.73 11.26 -13.15
CA LYS A 245 22.57 11.84 -12.11
C LYS A 245 22.03 11.44 -10.75
N ALA A 246 22.90 11.18 -9.82
CA ALA A 246 22.54 10.79 -8.47
C ALA A 246 23.47 11.37 -7.42
N LEU A 247 22.99 11.46 -6.19
CA LEU A 247 23.83 11.67 -5.01
C LEU A 247 24.05 10.33 -4.31
N VAL A 248 25.25 9.78 -4.45
CA VAL A 248 25.69 8.55 -3.79
C VAL A 248 26.32 8.92 -2.45
N LYS A 249 25.63 8.63 -1.34
CA LYS A 249 26.08 9.05 0.01
C LYS A 249 26.45 10.54 0.06
N GLY A 250 25.65 11.38 -0.61
CA GLY A 250 25.82 12.82 -0.69
C GLY A 250 26.85 13.32 -1.73
N LYS A 251 27.50 12.44 -2.48
CA LYS A 251 28.43 12.82 -3.56
C LYS A 251 27.76 12.70 -4.93
N PRO A 252 27.92 13.71 -5.81
CA PRO A 252 27.33 13.64 -7.14
C PRO A 252 28.09 12.61 -8.00
N GLU A 253 27.31 11.76 -8.65
CA GLU A 253 27.77 10.77 -9.62
C GLU A 253 26.84 10.73 -10.83
N GLU A 254 27.34 10.28 -11.97
CA GLU A 254 26.59 10.07 -13.20
C GLU A 254 26.73 8.61 -13.64
N PHE A 255 25.59 8.00 -13.97
CA PHE A 255 25.54 6.64 -14.47
C PHE A 255 24.89 6.63 -15.85
N ARG A 256 25.54 5.96 -16.81
CA ARG A 256 25.04 5.75 -18.17
C ARG A 256 24.48 4.35 -18.34
N GLY A 257 23.35 4.21 -19.07
CA GLY A 257 22.74 2.94 -19.31
C GLY A 257 21.86 2.89 -20.55
N ARG A 258 21.71 1.69 -21.11
CA ARG A 258 20.90 1.46 -22.30
C ARG A 258 19.41 1.70 -22.08
N GLU A 259 18.91 1.30 -20.89
CA GLU A 259 17.52 1.48 -20.49
C GLU A 259 17.43 1.87 -19.01
N ILE A 260 16.64 2.90 -18.74
CA ILE A 260 16.37 3.41 -17.39
C ILE A 260 14.97 2.98 -17.00
N ILE A 261 14.81 2.38 -15.81
CA ILE A 261 13.53 1.88 -15.32
C ILE A 261 13.18 2.59 -14.02
N LEU A 262 12.17 3.44 -14.05
CA LEU A 262 11.64 4.08 -12.84
C LEU A 262 10.81 3.07 -12.07
N SER A 263 11.17 2.83 -10.82
CA SER A 263 10.50 1.94 -9.86
C SER A 263 10.38 2.61 -8.49
N SER A 264 10.16 3.94 -8.51
CA SER A 264 10.13 4.79 -7.31
C SER A 264 8.74 4.93 -6.69
N GLY A 265 7.76 4.16 -7.18
CA GLY A 265 6.38 4.14 -6.71
C GLY A 265 5.52 5.27 -7.26
N ALA A 266 4.21 5.19 -7.00
CA ALA A 266 3.19 6.04 -7.63
C ALA A 266 3.30 7.53 -7.29
N ILE A 267 4.12 7.92 -6.32
CA ILE A 267 4.35 9.33 -5.96
C ILE A 267 5.63 9.85 -6.62
N HIS A 268 6.73 9.11 -6.54
CA HIS A 268 8.02 9.63 -7.01
C HIS A 268 8.31 9.30 -8.49
N SER A 269 7.76 8.22 -9.07
CA SER A 269 7.95 7.94 -10.50
C SER A 269 7.37 9.03 -11.41
N PRO A 270 6.12 9.51 -11.24
CA PRO A 270 5.63 10.65 -12.00
C PRO A 270 6.40 11.95 -11.71
N ALA A 271 6.89 12.14 -10.47
CA ALA A 271 7.71 13.30 -10.13
C ALA A 271 9.05 13.31 -10.90
N HIS A 272 9.70 12.15 -11.07
CA HIS A 272 10.90 12.03 -11.92
C HIS A 272 10.60 12.37 -13.38
N LEU A 273 9.47 11.89 -13.92
CA LEU A 273 9.06 12.21 -15.29
C LEU A 273 8.84 13.73 -15.46
N MET A 274 8.07 14.35 -14.56
CA MET A 274 7.78 15.78 -14.64
C MET A 274 9.04 16.64 -14.52
N ARG A 275 9.97 16.33 -13.59
CA ARG A 275 11.26 17.03 -13.48
C ARG A 275 12.11 16.91 -14.75
N ALA A 276 11.95 15.82 -15.49
CA ALA A 276 12.61 15.61 -16.79
C ALA A 276 11.89 16.29 -17.97
N GLY A 277 10.84 17.06 -17.71
CA GLY A 277 10.05 17.73 -18.76
C GLY A 277 9.06 16.80 -19.47
N ILE A 278 8.68 15.68 -18.85
CA ILE A 278 7.71 14.69 -19.36
C ILE A 278 6.47 14.75 -18.49
N GLY A 279 5.39 15.35 -18.98
CA GLY A 279 4.18 15.53 -18.16
C GLY A 279 3.18 16.53 -18.71
N PRO A 280 2.22 16.98 -17.87
CA PRO A 280 1.24 17.99 -18.25
C PRO A 280 1.90 19.32 -18.62
N GLU A 281 1.76 19.72 -19.88
CA GLU A 281 2.51 20.85 -20.47
C GLU A 281 2.28 22.17 -19.72
N GLY A 282 1.05 22.48 -19.34
CA GLY A 282 0.72 23.72 -18.60
C GLY A 282 1.46 23.78 -17.27
N HIS A 283 1.39 22.69 -16.49
CA HIS A 283 2.05 22.60 -15.17
C HIS A 283 3.60 22.71 -15.29
N LEU A 284 4.19 22.05 -16.29
CA LEU A 284 5.63 22.14 -16.51
C LEU A 284 6.08 23.58 -16.85
N ARG A 285 5.32 24.27 -17.69
CA ARG A 285 5.59 25.67 -18.05
C ARG A 285 5.44 26.62 -16.87
N GLU A 286 4.45 26.44 -16.02
CA GLU A 286 4.24 27.22 -14.79
C GLU A 286 5.47 27.15 -13.86
N LEU A 287 6.11 25.98 -13.81
CA LEU A 287 7.34 25.76 -13.02
C LEU A 287 8.63 26.12 -13.75
N GLY A 288 8.55 26.63 -14.99
CA GLY A 288 9.74 26.93 -15.79
C GLY A 288 10.52 25.70 -16.26
N ILE A 289 9.90 24.51 -16.25
CA ILE A 289 10.52 23.26 -16.71
C ILE A 289 10.38 23.17 -18.23
N PRO A 290 11.46 23.03 -19.01
CA PRO A 290 11.40 22.84 -20.44
C PRO A 290 10.61 21.56 -20.79
N VAL A 291 9.56 21.70 -21.61
CA VAL A 291 8.73 20.57 -22.02
C VAL A 291 9.47 19.72 -23.05
N ARG A 292 9.87 18.52 -22.66
CA ARG A 292 10.48 17.51 -23.55
C ARG A 292 9.43 16.70 -24.28
N LYS A 293 8.44 16.23 -23.53
CA LYS A 293 7.31 15.45 -24.05
C LYS A 293 6.02 15.79 -23.29
N PRO A 294 5.03 16.39 -23.93
CA PRO A 294 3.73 16.57 -23.31
C PRO A 294 3.04 15.20 -23.16
N LEU A 295 2.78 14.79 -21.92
CA LEU A 295 2.01 13.61 -21.53
C LEU A 295 1.05 14.02 -20.42
N ALA A 296 -0.20 14.31 -20.78
CA ALA A 296 -1.20 14.86 -19.87
C ALA A 296 -1.52 13.94 -18.68
N GLY A 297 -1.35 12.62 -18.84
CA GLY A 297 -1.68 11.64 -17.81
C GLY A 297 -0.65 11.49 -16.68
N VAL A 298 0.56 12.05 -16.82
CA VAL A 298 1.59 11.93 -15.79
C VAL A 298 1.15 12.64 -14.50
N GLY A 299 1.12 11.88 -13.40
CA GLY A 299 0.68 12.37 -12.10
C GLY A 299 -0.84 12.43 -11.94
N GLN A 300 -1.62 12.13 -12.98
CA GLN A 300 -3.08 12.16 -12.93
C GLN A 300 -3.68 10.81 -12.54
N ARG A 301 -4.92 10.84 -12.02
CA ARG A 301 -5.65 9.65 -11.57
C ARG A 301 -4.94 8.88 -10.46
N LEU A 302 -4.30 9.59 -9.53
CA LEU A 302 -3.85 8.96 -8.29
C LEU A 302 -5.05 8.32 -7.59
N MET A 303 -4.94 7.03 -7.31
CA MET A 303 -5.97 6.26 -6.63
C MET A 303 -5.40 5.63 -5.35
N ASP A 304 -6.25 5.49 -4.35
CA ASP A 304 -6.05 4.69 -3.14
C ASP A 304 -7.42 4.19 -2.66
N HIS A 305 -7.47 3.19 -1.81
CA HIS A 305 -8.71 2.69 -1.21
C HIS A 305 -9.10 3.57 -0.01
N PRO A 306 -10.23 4.31 -0.05
CA PRO A 306 -10.70 5.05 1.12
C PRO A 306 -11.12 4.11 2.24
N SER A 307 -10.76 4.44 3.47
CA SER A 307 -10.99 3.59 4.63
C SER A 307 -11.40 4.35 5.88
N VAL A 308 -12.15 3.66 6.74
CA VAL A 308 -12.47 4.06 8.12
C VAL A 308 -12.32 2.85 9.04
N ALA A 309 -12.39 3.06 10.35
CA ALA A 309 -12.36 1.97 11.32
C ALA A 309 -13.49 2.05 12.34
N ILE A 310 -13.95 0.89 12.80
CA ILE A 310 -14.74 0.75 14.02
C ILE A 310 -13.86 0.01 15.03
N ALA A 311 -13.51 0.67 16.11
CA ALA A 311 -12.63 0.13 17.14
C ALA A 311 -13.39 -0.26 18.40
N SER A 312 -12.76 -1.09 19.22
CA SER A 312 -13.28 -1.45 20.54
C SER A 312 -12.12 -1.75 21.51
N PHE A 313 -12.38 -1.57 22.80
CA PHE A 313 -11.46 -2.00 23.83
C PHE A 313 -11.47 -3.53 23.93
N LEU A 314 -10.29 -4.13 24.03
CA LEU A 314 -10.08 -5.57 24.17
C LEU A 314 -9.84 -5.96 25.63
N ASN A 315 -10.62 -6.90 26.13
CA ASN A 315 -10.34 -7.54 27.41
C ASN A 315 -8.97 -8.25 27.36
N PRO A 316 -8.27 -8.46 28.49
CA PRO A 316 -6.93 -9.09 28.49
C PRO A 316 -6.85 -10.44 27.76
N SER A 317 -7.92 -11.26 27.84
CA SER A 317 -7.99 -12.56 27.15
C SER A 317 -8.12 -12.46 25.62
N ALA A 318 -8.53 -11.31 25.12
CA ALA A 318 -8.75 -11.06 23.68
C ALA A 318 -7.49 -10.62 22.94
N ARG A 319 -6.48 -10.12 23.65
CA ARG A 319 -5.30 -9.47 23.08
C ARG A 319 -4.35 -10.46 22.40
N VAL A 320 -3.50 -9.92 21.53
CA VAL A 320 -2.43 -10.69 20.87
C VAL A 320 -1.47 -11.25 21.92
N ARG A 321 -1.17 -12.55 21.81
CA ARG A 321 -0.21 -13.24 22.67
C ARG A 321 1.15 -13.27 21.97
N ASN A 322 1.99 -12.29 22.28
CA ASN A 322 3.28 -12.08 21.60
C ASN A 322 4.25 -13.28 21.66
N GLN A 323 4.05 -14.22 22.58
CA GLN A 323 4.84 -15.44 22.68
C GLN A 323 4.50 -16.48 21.61
N GLU A 324 3.26 -16.45 21.09
CA GLU A 324 2.77 -17.40 20.09
C GLU A 324 2.88 -16.82 18.69
N SER A 325 2.39 -15.60 18.51
CA SER A 325 2.51 -14.83 17.27
C SER A 325 2.38 -13.33 17.58
N ARG A 326 3.17 -12.51 16.88
CA ARG A 326 3.02 -11.05 16.93
C ARG A 326 2.07 -10.52 15.86
N ARG A 327 1.49 -11.42 15.08
CA ARG A 327 0.54 -11.06 14.02
C ARG A 327 -0.79 -10.57 14.61
N HIS A 328 -1.22 -9.41 14.18
CA HIS A 328 -2.40 -8.71 14.70
C HIS A 328 -3.61 -8.75 13.75
N MET A 329 -3.41 -9.15 12.50
CA MET A 329 -4.43 -9.31 11.47
C MET A 329 -4.48 -10.79 11.05
N ASN A 330 -5.51 -11.51 11.48
CA ASN A 330 -5.66 -12.94 11.19
C ASN A 330 -6.84 -13.20 10.24
N LEU A 331 -7.86 -12.37 10.27
CA LEU A 331 -9.08 -12.50 9.47
C LEU A 331 -9.31 -11.28 8.58
N GLY A 332 -9.83 -11.54 7.40
CA GLY A 332 -10.41 -10.56 6.50
C GLY A 332 -11.77 -11.01 6.01
N MET A 333 -12.54 -10.08 5.44
CA MET A 333 -13.82 -10.36 4.78
C MET A 333 -13.91 -9.53 3.51
N ARG A 334 -14.37 -10.13 2.44
CA ARG A 334 -14.79 -9.48 1.20
C ARG A 334 -16.29 -9.62 1.07
N TYR A 335 -16.99 -8.56 0.68
CA TYR A 335 -18.40 -8.62 0.41
C TYR A 335 -18.83 -7.61 -0.65
N SER A 336 -19.98 -7.87 -1.27
CA SER A 336 -20.61 -6.98 -2.24
C SER A 336 -21.58 -6.05 -1.52
N SER A 337 -21.41 -4.74 -1.73
CA SER A 337 -22.28 -3.73 -1.09
C SER A 337 -23.68 -3.69 -1.71
N GLU A 338 -23.80 -4.04 -2.98
CA GLU A 338 -25.01 -3.88 -3.80
C GLU A 338 -25.48 -2.42 -3.92
N ILE A 339 -24.57 -1.45 -3.71
CA ILE A 339 -24.87 -0.02 -3.78
C ILE A 339 -24.44 0.54 -5.15
N GLY A 340 -25.41 1.09 -5.88
CA GLY A 340 -25.18 1.60 -7.22
C GLY A 340 -24.87 0.46 -8.20
N ASP A 341 -23.90 0.72 -9.06
CA ASP A 341 -23.38 -0.24 -10.05
C ASP A 341 -22.03 -0.85 -9.62
N ALA A 342 -21.80 -0.93 -8.30
CA ALA A 342 -20.57 -1.49 -7.75
C ALA A 342 -20.41 -2.98 -8.14
N PRO A 343 -19.21 -3.41 -8.55
CA PRO A 343 -18.96 -4.80 -8.88
C PRO A 343 -18.97 -5.70 -7.64
N ALA A 344 -19.09 -7.01 -7.84
CA ALA A 344 -18.98 -7.98 -6.75
C ALA A 344 -17.65 -7.86 -6.01
N GLY A 345 -17.67 -8.04 -4.69
CA GLY A 345 -16.49 -7.96 -3.83
C GLY A 345 -15.89 -6.56 -3.69
N ASP A 346 -16.71 -5.53 -3.89
CA ASP A 346 -16.30 -4.13 -3.88
C ASP A 346 -15.89 -3.59 -2.50
N MET A 347 -16.17 -4.31 -1.42
CA MET A 347 -15.82 -3.94 -0.05
C MET A 347 -14.88 -4.95 0.60
N PHE A 348 -13.97 -4.44 1.43
CA PHE A 348 -13.02 -5.29 2.16
C PHE A 348 -12.90 -4.85 3.62
N ILE A 349 -12.80 -5.84 4.50
CA ILE A 349 -12.63 -5.62 5.93
C ILE A 349 -11.40 -6.39 6.41
N VAL A 350 -10.53 -5.73 7.15
CA VAL A 350 -9.44 -6.37 7.88
C VAL A 350 -9.71 -6.29 9.36
N CYS A 351 -9.67 -7.44 10.04
CA CYS A 351 -9.87 -7.52 11.47
C CYS A 351 -8.53 -7.39 12.20
N THR A 352 -8.37 -6.33 12.98
CA THR A 352 -7.13 -6.07 13.73
C THR A 352 -7.32 -6.31 15.22
N SER A 353 -6.38 -6.99 15.86
CA SER A 353 -6.38 -7.25 17.30
C SER A 353 -5.33 -6.44 18.05
N LYS A 354 -4.69 -5.49 17.37
CA LYS A 354 -3.71 -4.54 17.89
C LYS A 354 -3.55 -3.42 16.87
N ASN A 355 -3.65 -2.16 17.29
CA ASN A 355 -3.66 -1.01 16.39
C ASN A 355 -2.45 -0.08 16.52
N SER A 356 -1.57 -0.26 17.50
CA SER A 356 -0.31 0.47 17.60
C SER A 356 0.77 -0.32 18.34
N TRP A 357 2.01 0.15 18.24
CA TRP A 357 3.17 -0.44 18.91
C TRP A 357 3.16 -0.27 20.44
N HIS A 358 2.47 0.77 20.95
CA HIS A 358 2.43 1.12 22.36
C HIS A 358 1.31 0.39 23.11
N LYS A 359 1.34 0.44 24.46
CA LYS A 359 0.46 -0.35 25.33
C LYS A 359 -1.03 -0.11 25.13
N VAL A 360 -1.48 1.12 24.87
CA VAL A 360 -2.88 1.40 24.52
C VAL A 360 -3.26 0.73 23.19
N GLY A 361 -2.38 0.75 22.20
CA GLY A 361 -2.62 0.07 20.92
C GLY A 361 -2.79 -1.44 21.05
N GLU A 362 -2.17 -2.07 22.04
CA GLU A 362 -2.34 -3.51 22.35
C GLU A 362 -3.74 -3.83 22.94
N GLN A 363 -4.45 -2.81 23.41
CA GLN A 363 -5.77 -2.92 24.04
C GLN A 363 -6.93 -2.58 23.11
N ILE A 364 -6.65 -2.21 21.85
CA ILE A 364 -7.65 -1.79 20.88
C ILE A 364 -7.66 -2.75 19.71
N GLY A 365 -8.82 -3.38 19.47
CA GLY A 365 -9.13 -4.12 18.25
C GLY A 365 -9.99 -3.28 17.33
N ALA A 366 -10.02 -3.60 16.03
CA ALA A 366 -10.87 -2.88 15.10
C ALA A 366 -11.27 -3.72 13.88
N PHE A 367 -12.39 -3.35 13.27
CA PHE A 367 -12.70 -3.59 11.89
C PHE A 367 -12.19 -2.40 11.07
N LEU A 368 -11.15 -2.61 10.28
CA LEU A 368 -10.70 -1.65 9.29
C LEU A 368 -11.44 -1.93 7.98
N VAL A 369 -12.32 -1.01 7.62
CA VAL A 369 -13.17 -1.11 6.42
C VAL A 369 -12.58 -0.26 5.33
N PHE A 370 -12.47 -0.77 4.13
CA PHE A 370 -12.15 0.04 2.97
C PHE A 370 -12.91 -0.37 1.71
N VAL A 371 -13.10 0.62 0.84
CA VAL A 371 -13.69 0.43 -0.48
C VAL A 371 -12.66 -0.23 -1.36
N ASN A 372 -12.87 -1.51 -1.65
CA ASN A 372 -11.93 -2.33 -2.41
C ASN A 372 -11.95 -2.00 -3.92
N LYS A 373 -13.10 -1.55 -4.43
CA LYS A 373 -13.29 -1.06 -5.81
C LYS A 373 -13.78 0.38 -5.77
N THR A 374 -12.86 1.33 -5.64
CA THR A 374 -13.19 2.75 -5.57
C THR A 374 -13.56 3.33 -6.94
N PHE A 375 -14.54 4.24 -6.94
CA PHE A 375 -14.88 5.08 -8.10
C PHE A 375 -14.19 6.45 -8.07
N SER A 376 -13.50 6.80 -6.98
CA SER A 376 -12.77 8.05 -6.84
C SER A 376 -11.43 7.96 -7.59
N GLU A 377 -11.40 8.51 -8.81
CA GLU A 377 -10.27 8.43 -9.75
C GLU A 377 -9.66 9.82 -10.05
N THR A 378 -9.86 10.82 -9.19
CA THR A 378 -9.51 12.22 -9.48
C THR A 378 -8.33 12.75 -8.66
N GLY A 379 -7.61 11.87 -7.96
CA GLY A 379 -6.39 12.26 -7.27
C GLY A 379 -5.25 12.63 -8.23
N GLU A 380 -4.27 13.38 -7.71
CA GLU A 380 -3.14 13.85 -8.53
C GLU A 380 -1.83 13.97 -7.73
N VAL A 381 -0.74 13.84 -8.47
CA VAL A 381 0.62 14.19 -8.03
C VAL A 381 1.12 15.33 -8.90
N LYS A 382 1.55 16.42 -8.28
CA LYS A 382 2.15 17.60 -8.95
C LYS A 382 3.46 17.97 -8.31
N LEU A 383 4.35 18.60 -9.06
CA LEU A 383 5.55 19.20 -8.48
C LEU A 383 5.22 20.53 -7.78
N ASN A 384 5.87 20.79 -6.65
CA ASN A 384 5.88 22.11 -6.02
C ASN A 384 6.99 23.00 -6.60
N SER A 385 8.07 22.38 -7.07
CA SER A 385 9.20 23.05 -7.71
C SER A 385 9.98 22.09 -8.60
N PRO A 386 10.91 22.61 -9.46
CA PRO A 386 11.82 21.77 -10.23
C PRO A 386 12.83 20.99 -9.39
N SER A 387 13.03 21.38 -8.13
CA SER A 387 14.05 20.76 -7.26
C SER A 387 13.72 19.31 -6.93
N TRP A 388 14.70 18.44 -7.10
CA TRP A 388 14.58 17.03 -6.73
C TRP A 388 14.43 16.81 -5.22
N SER A 389 14.92 17.75 -4.39
CA SER A 389 14.91 17.67 -2.93
C SER A 389 13.59 18.12 -2.30
N GLU A 390 12.69 18.71 -3.09
CA GLU A 390 11.37 19.10 -2.65
C GLU A 390 10.36 18.01 -2.98
N GLU A 391 9.57 17.60 -1.95
CA GLU A 391 8.55 16.60 -2.13
C GLU A 391 7.42 17.12 -3.03
N PRO A 392 6.81 16.26 -3.86
CA PRO A 392 5.68 16.67 -4.68
C PRO A 392 4.45 16.96 -3.82
N SER A 393 3.53 17.76 -4.35
CA SER A 393 2.17 17.87 -3.86
C SER A 393 1.39 16.61 -4.24
N VAL A 394 0.73 16.01 -3.27
CA VAL A 394 -0.04 14.77 -3.44
C VAL A 394 -1.44 14.97 -2.89
N ASP A 395 -2.42 14.88 -3.77
CA ASP A 395 -3.82 14.98 -3.44
C ASP A 395 -4.53 13.68 -3.84
N PHE A 396 -4.98 12.93 -2.84
CA PHE A 396 -5.71 11.69 -3.10
C PHE A 396 -7.16 11.93 -3.50
N ASN A 397 -7.75 13.07 -3.12
CA ASN A 397 -9.14 13.42 -3.41
C ASN A 397 -10.11 12.24 -3.13
N LEU A 398 -9.92 11.58 -1.99
CA LEU A 398 -10.72 10.43 -1.58
C LEU A 398 -12.19 10.83 -1.46
N LEU A 399 -13.10 9.89 -1.73
CA LEU A 399 -14.54 10.13 -1.68
C LEU A 399 -15.02 11.21 -2.67
N SER A 400 -14.28 11.47 -3.73
CA SER A 400 -14.72 12.37 -4.81
C SER A 400 -15.93 11.83 -5.57
N ASP A 401 -16.15 10.51 -5.52
CA ASP A 401 -17.38 9.87 -5.97
C ASP A 401 -18.25 9.50 -4.75
N ARG A 402 -19.51 9.94 -4.77
CA ARG A 402 -20.48 9.74 -3.67
C ARG A 402 -20.70 8.27 -3.34
N ARG A 403 -20.63 7.38 -4.33
CA ARG A 403 -20.81 5.93 -4.14
C ARG A 403 -19.80 5.33 -3.19
N ASP A 404 -18.58 5.88 -3.11
CA ASP A 404 -17.56 5.42 -2.16
C ASP A 404 -17.94 5.77 -0.72
N LEU A 405 -18.47 6.97 -0.50
CA LEU A 405 -18.95 7.41 0.80
C LEU A 405 -20.14 6.57 1.28
N ASP A 406 -21.13 6.38 0.41
CA ASP A 406 -22.36 5.63 0.75
C ASP A 406 -22.04 4.19 1.13
N ARG A 407 -21.07 3.55 0.47
CA ARG A 407 -20.60 2.20 0.80
C ARG A 407 -19.87 2.11 2.13
N ILE A 408 -19.10 3.14 2.50
CA ILE A 408 -18.45 3.17 3.82
C ILE A 408 -19.51 3.34 4.92
N VAL A 409 -20.51 4.18 4.72
CA VAL A 409 -21.62 4.35 5.68
C VAL A 409 -22.38 3.02 5.86
N ASP A 410 -22.71 2.36 4.75
CA ASP A 410 -23.35 1.03 4.78
C ASP A 410 -22.50 0.01 5.54
N ALA A 411 -21.20 -0.01 5.28
CA ALA A 411 -20.27 -0.92 5.97
C ALA A 411 -20.26 -0.72 7.48
N ILE A 412 -20.25 0.53 7.96
CA ILE A 412 -20.31 0.84 9.39
C ILE A 412 -21.62 0.30 9.97
N ARG A 413 -22.74 0.52 9.29
CA ARG A 413 -24.08 0.07 9.71
C ARG A 413 -24.22 -1.45 9.71
N ARG A 414 -23.54 -2.16 8.81
CA ARG A 414 -23.48 -3.64 8.79
C ARG A 414 -22.64 -4.22 9.93
N LEU A 415 -21.53 -3.57 10.27
CA LEU A 415 -20.57 -4.08 11.25
C LEU A 415 -20.91 -3.72 12.69
N ALA A 416 -21.50 -2.54 12.93
CA ALA A 416 -21.81 -2.09 14.28
C ALA A 416 -22.67 -3.09 15.08
N PRO A 417 -23.73 -3.73 14.51
CA PRO A 417 -24.52 -4.74 15.21
C PRO A 417 -23.74 -5.99 15.62
N LEU A 418 -22.63 -6.31 14.95
CA LEU A 418 -21.81 -7.49 15.28
C LEU A 418 -21.18 -7.41 16.68
N TYR A 419 -21.00 -6.21 17.22
CA TYR A 419 -20.55 -6.04 18.60
C TYR A 419 -21.57 -6.47 19.65
N ALA A 420 -22.84 -6.66 19.26
CA ALA A 420 -23.88 -7.22 20.13
C ALA A 420 -23.85 -8.75 20.19
N ASP A 421 -23.07 -9.41 19.33
CA ASP A 421 -22.92 -10.87 19.37
C ASP A 421 -22.27 -11.32 20.69
N PRO A 422 -22.74 -12.41 21.32
CA PRO A 422 -22.22 -12.89 22.60
C PRO A 422 -20.71 -13.15 22.63
N ALA A 423 -20.11 -13.63 21.51
CA ALA A 423 -18.67 -13.84 21.47
C ALA A 423 -17.91 -12.52 21.47
N MET A 424 -18.39 -11.51 20.77
CA MET A 424 -17.80 -10.17 20.79
C MET A 424 -17.96 -9.51 22.16
N GLN A 425 -19.15 -9.59 22.78
CA GLN A 425 -19.40 -9.04 24.11
C GLN A 425 -18.53 -9.67 25.20
N ALA A 426 -18.16 -10.94 25.06
CA ALA A 426 -17.28 -11.63 25.99
C ALA A 426 -15.84 -11.10 25.96
N VAL A 427 -15.38 -10.52 24.86
CA VAL A 427 -13.98 -10.15 24.65
C VAL A 427 -13.76 -8.65 24.38
N THR A 428 -14.81 -7.90 24.03
CA THR A 428 -14.75 -6.47 23.71
C THR A 428 -15.66 -5.62 24.59
N SER A 429 -15.40 -4.34 24.64
CA SER A 429 -16.31 -3.34 25.23
C SER A 429 -16.11 -1.97 24.55
N ASN A 430 -17.12 -1.09 24.72
CA ASN A 430 -17.07 0.28 24.23
C ASN A 430 -16.72 0.37 22.74
N PRO A 431 -17.51 -0.18 21.81
CA PRO A 431 -17.26 0.02 20.38
C PRO A 431 -17.45 1.50 20.03
N PHE A 432 -16.54 2.03 19.20
CA PHE A 432 -16.55 3.44 18.80
C PHE A 432 -16.04 3.61 17.37
N PRO A 433 -16.50 4.65 16.64
CA PRO A 433 -15.93 5.01 15.35
C PRO A 433 -14.53 5.58 15.57
N ALA A 434 -13.56 5.12 14.78
CA ALA A 434 -12.18 5.50 14.93
C ALA A 434 -11.63 6.11 13.64
N SER A 435 -10.73 7.09 13.81
CA SER A 435 -10.03 7.75 12.72
C SER A 435 -8.52 7.73 12.94
N TYR A 436 -7.76 7.82 11.87
CA TYR A 436 -6.30 8.02 11.92
C TYR A 436 -6.00 9.53 12.02
N SER A 437 -6.55 10.18 13.07
CA SER A 437 -6.44 11.60 13.32
C SER A 437 -5.02 12.03 13.66
N ASP A 438 -4.73 13.33 13.60
CA ASP A 438 -3.43 13.89 13.99
C ASP A 438 -3.08 13.59 15.45
N LYS A 439 -4.07 13.52 16.33
CA LYS A 439 -3.90 13.11 17.74
C LYS A 439 -3.41 11.65 17.82
N VAL A 440 -4.03 10.75 17.08
CA VAL A 440 -3.61 9.33 17.01
C VAL A 440 -2.20 9.22 16.45
N ARG A 441 -1.87 9.99 15.40
CA ARG A 441 -0.53 10.04 14.81
C ARG A 441 0.53 10.55 15.78
N GLN A 442 0.24 11.62 16.53
CA GLN A 442 1.15 12.17 17.54
C GLN A 442 1.45 11.16 18.65
N VAL A 443 0.43 10.45 19.14
CA VAL A 443 0.60 9.39 20.15
C VAL A 443 1.29 8.16 19.55
N GLY A 444 1.07 7.87 18.28
CA GLY A 444 1.72 6.79 17.53
C GLY A 444 3.21 7.01 17.27
N ALA A 445 3.73 8.23 17.35
CA ALA A 445 5.14 8.51 17.13
C ALA A 445 6.04 7.76 18.14
N ILE A 446 7.07 7.10 17.62
CA ILE A 446 7.97 6.24 18.44
C ILE A 446 8.95 7.11 19.23
N ASN A 447 8.66 7.32 20.52
CA ASN A 447 9.53 8.03 21.44
C ASN A 447 9.28 7.62 22.90
N THR A 448 10.23 7.94 23.80
CA THR A 448 10.16 7.58 25.21
C THR A 448 8.97 8.22 25.95
N LYS A 449 8.61 9.47 25.59
CA LYS A 449 7.47 10.17 26.17
C LYS A 449 6.16 9.42 25.88
N ASN A 450 5.92 9.07 24.63
CA ASN A 450 4.71 8.34 24.22
C ASN A 450 4.69 6.92 24.83
N LYS A 451 5.83 6.25 24.91
CA LYS A 451 5.94 4.95 25.59
C LYS A 451 5.50 5.03 27.05
N LEU A 452 5.94 6.05 27.78
CA LEU A 452 5.57 6.24 29.18
C LEU A 452 4.09 6.63 29.34
N LEU A 453 3.63 7.65 28.58
CA LEU A 453 2.25 8.13 28.66
C LEU A 453 1.24 7.05 28.32
N THR A 454 1.47 6.31 27.21
CA THR A 454 0.58 5.21 26.80
C THR A 454 0.65 4.03 27.77
N GLY A 455 1.79 3.82 28.46
CA GLY A 455 1.92 2.83 29.53
C GLY A 455 1.06 3.15 30.75
N ILE A 456 0.99 4.42 31.14
CA ILE A 456 0.12 4.90 32.22
C ILE A 456 -1.35 4.81 31.78
N ALA A 457 -1.69 5.33 30.61
CA ALA A 457 -3.04 5.29 30.06
C ALA A 457 -3.58 3.86 29.95
N ALA A 458 -2.76 2.92 29.52
CA ALA A 458 -3.13 1.51 29.42
C ALA A 458 -3.52 0.89 30.77
N ARG A 459 -2.81 1.24 31.84
CA ARG A 459 -3.16 0.77 33.20
C ARG A 459 -4.50 1.35 33.66
N LEU A 460 -4.78 2.60 33.32
CA LEU A 460 -6.06 3.24 33.65
C LEU A 460 -7.22 2.62 32.85
N LEU A 461 -6.99 2.29 31.57
CA LEU A 461 -7.98 1.59 30.73
C LEU A 461 -8.28 0.17 31.24
N ASP A 462 -7.31 -0.52 31.83
CA ASP A 462 -7.51 -1.82 32.47
C ASP A 462 -8.17 -1.71 33.88
N GLY A 463 -8.37 -0.51 34.36
CA GLY A 463 -9.01 -0.22 35.64
C GLY A 463 -10.54 -0.32 35.63
N PRO A 464 -11.21 0.34 36.57
CA PRO A 464 -12.68 0.29 36.70
C PRO A 464 -13.40 0.76 35.43
N LYS A 465 -14.53 0.10 35.12
CA LYS A 465 -15.32 0.36 33.89
C LYS A 465 -15.69 1.83 33.69
N PHE A 466 -16.05 2.56 34.78
CA PHE A 466 -16.41 3.97 34.68
C PHE A 466 -15.24 4.85 34.21
N LEU A 467 -14.03 4.55 34.68
CA LEU A 467 -12.82 5.28 34.28
C LEU A 467 -12.45 4.97 32.82
N ARG A 468 -12.58 3.71 32.42
CA ARG A 468 -12.39 3.30 31.01
C ARG A 468 -13.36 4.02 30.10
N ASN A 469 -14.65 4.02 30.41
CA ASN A 469 -15.66 4.70 29.62
C ASN A 469 -15.31 6.19 29.46
N TYR A 470 -14.98 6.85 30.56
CA TYR A 470 -14.58 8.26 30.55
C TYR A 470 -13.35 8.51 29.64
N LEU A 471 -12.34 7.65 29.71
CA LEU A 471 -11.12 7.78 28.89
C LEU A 471 -11.39 7.53 27.42
N ILE A 472 -12.22 6.55 27.07
CA ILE A 472 -12.57 6.25 25.67
C ILE A 472 -13.38 7.43 25.11
N GLU A 473 -14.43 7.86 25.78
CA GLU A 473 -15.33 8.93 25.34
C GLU A 473 -14.63 10.28 25.17
N ASN A 474 -13.67 10.62 26.05
CA ASN A 474 -13.04 11.93 26.03
C ASN A 474 -11.67 12.00 25.32
N PHE A 475 -11.01 10.85 25.07
CA PHE A 475 -9.66 10.84 24.53
C PHE A 475 -9.47 9.96 23.29
N LEU A 476 -10.30 8.93 23.08
CA LEU A 476 -10.17 8.02 21.94
C LEU A 476 -11.26 8.20 20.90
N MET A 477 -12.47 8.55 21.32
CA MET A 477 -13.58 8.85 20.42
C MET A 477 -13.48 10.28 19.88
N ASP A 478 -14.00 10.45 18.69
CA ASP A 478 -14.40 11.74 18.14
C ASP A 478 -15.78 12.14 18.71
N ASP A 479 -16.26 13.36 18.39
CA ASP A 479 -17.51 13.90 18.90
C ASP A 479 -18.78 13.17 18.41
N ILE A 480 -18.66 12.26 17.45
CA ILE A 480 -19.75 11.49 16.84
C ILE A 480 -19.69 10.05 17.34
N SER A 481 -20.79 9.56 17.90
CA SER A 481 -20.92 8.18 18.40
C SER A 481 -21.29 7.19 17.29
N LEU A 482 -21.02 5.91 17.53
CA LEU A 482 -21.45 4.84 16.61
C LEU A 482 -22.98 4.77 16.47
N HIS A 483 -23.73 5.11 17.53
CA HIS A 483 -25.17 5.19 17.50
C HIS A 483 -25.68 6.29 16.55
N GLU A 484 -25.09 7.48 16.58
CA GLU A 484 -25.42 8.58 15.67
C GLU A 484 -25.14 8.19 14.22
N ILE A 485 -23.98 7.60 13.92
CA ILE A 485 -23.64 7.14 12.55
C ILE A 485 -24.66 6.11 12.05
N CYS A 486 -25.15 5.24 12.92
CA CYS A 486 -26.13 4.23 12.53
C CYS A 486 -27.53 4.77 12.26
N ASN A 487 -27.91 5.89 12.87
CA ASN A 487 -29.30 6.38 12.88
C ASN A 487 -29.49 7.77 12.24
N ASP A 488 -28.40 8.45 11.87
CA ASP A 488 -28.43 9.80 11.31
C ASP A 488 -27.49 9.87 10.09
N ASP A 489 -28.05 10.18 8.92
CA ASP A 489 -27.30 10.22 7.67
C ASP A 489 -26.31 11.41 7.60
N GLU A 490 -26.68 12.56 8.19
CA GLU A 490 -25.81 13.74 8.20
C GLU A 490 -24.59 13.50 9.11
N MET A 491 -24.80 12.88 10.27
CA MET A 491 -23.71 12.52 11.18
C MET A 491 -22.80 11.46 10.57
N ALA A 492 -23.39 10.47 9.89
CA ALA A 492 -22.63 9.44 9.18
C ALA A 492 -21.74 10.02 8.08
N GLU A 493 -22.29 10.90 7.24
CA GLU A 493 -21.54 11.58 6.19
C GLU A 493 -20.43 12.47 6.77
N ALA A 494 -20.75 13.28 7.78
CA ALA A 494 -19.79 14.15 8.44
C ALA A 494 -18.61 13.38 9.04
N PHE A 495 -18.88 12.23 9.68
CA PHE A 495 -17.85 11.35 10.20
C PHE A 495 -16.97 10.79 9.07
N VAL A 496 -17.56 10.18 8.05
CA VAL A 496 -16.82 9.52 6.97
C VAL A 496 -15.94 10.52 6.22
N ARG A 497 -16.45 11.71 5.88
CA ARG A 497 -15.65 12.76 5.21
C ARG A 497 -14.45 13.21 6.03
N ARG A 498 -14.59 13.33 7.33
CA ARG A 498 -13.52 13.73 8.25
C ARG A 498 -12.53 12.61 8.54
N ALA A 499 -13.04 11.37 8.68
CA ALA A 499 -12.28 10.23 9.17
C ALA A 499 -11.58 9.43 8.06
N ALA A 500 -12.09 9.48 6.82
CA ALA A 500 -11.57 8.68 5.74
C ALA A 500 -10.10 9.00 5.43
N VAL A 501 -9.30 7.95 5.32
CA VAL A 501 -7.91 8.00 4.90
C VAL A 501 -7.65 6.88 3.90
N GLY A 502 -6.61 7.01 3.07
CA GLY A 502 -6.15 5.91 2.22
C GLY A 502 -5.46 4.81 3.04
N VAL A 503 -5.30 3.66 2.43
CA VAL A 503 -4.61 2.50 3.05
C VAL A 503 -3.21 2.27 2.47
N TRP A 504 -2.56 3.34 2.02
CA TRP A 504 -1.20 3.36 1.42
C TRP A 504 -1.09 2.53 0.13
N HIS A 505 -2.14 2.50 -0.68
CA HIS A 505 -2.20 1.82 -1.96
C HIS A 505 -2.10 2.79 -3.15
N ALA A 506 -1.33 3.88 -3.00
CA ALA A 506 -1.09 4.85 -4.07
C ALA A 506 -0.72 4.17 -5.38
N SER A 507 -1.45 4.49 -6.46
CA SER A 507 -1.34 3.81 -7.76
C SER A 507 -1.84 4.69 -8.92
N CYS A 508 -1.67 4.22 -10.17
CA CYS A 508 -2.29 4.73 -11.40
C CYS A 508 -1.71 6.02 -12.00
N THR A 509 -0.72 6.66 -11.42
CA THR A 509 -0.17 7.98 -11.80
C THR A 509 0.70 7.99 -13.07
N CYS A 510 1.04 6.81 -13.63
CA CYS A 510 1.74 6.62 -14.90
C CYS A 510 1.07 5.49 -15.70
N ARG A 511 -0.26 5.45 -15.71
CA ARG A 511 -1.05 4.29 -16.11
C ARG A 511 -0.76 3.80 -17.54
N MET A 512 -0.83 2.49 -17.69
CA MET A 512 -0.92 1.82 -18.99
C MET A 512 -2.26 2.15 -19.66
N GLY A 513 -2.28 2.11 -20.96
CA GLY A 513 -3.51 2.27 -21.74
C GLY A 513 -3.29 2.01 -23.21
N ALA A 514 -4.37 2.05 -24.00
CA ALA A 514 -4.34 1.87 -25.44
C ALA A 514 -3.59 3.00 -26.17
N ASP A 515 -3.14 2.75 -27.39
CA ASP A 515 -2.36 3.72 -28.16
C ASP A 515 -3.13 5.01 -28.48
N ASN A 516 -4.45 4.94 -28.57
CA ASN A 516 -5.34 6.08 -28.81
C ASN A 516 -5.80 6.79 -27.53
N ASP A 517 -5.39 6.33 -26.34
CA ASP A 517 -5.72 6.99 -25.08
C ASP A 517 -4.74 8.16 -24.81
N PRO A 518 -5.19 9.42 -24.86
CA PRO A 518 -4.33 10.59 -24.65
C PRO A 518 -3.82 10.71 -23.22
N MET A 519 -4.45 9.99 -22.27
CA MET A 519 -4.07 9.99 -20.86
C MET A 519 -3.18 8.80 -20.48
N ALA A 520 -2.90 7.88 -21.40
CA ALA A 520 -1.97 6.79 -21.16
C ALA A 520 -0.52 7.32 -21.16
N VAL A 521 0.21 7.03 -20.07
CA VAL A 521 1.61 7.43 -19.89
C VAL A 521 2.56 6.36 -20.41
N THR A 522 2.22 5.10 -20.17
CA THR A 522 3.01 3.95 -20.60
C THR A 522 2.21 3.03 -21.52
N ASP A 523 2.94 2.26 -22.32
CA ASP A 523 2.36 1.12 -23.01
C ASP A 523 2.22 -0.10 -22.07
N ASN A 524 1.67 -1.20 -22.60
CA ASN A 524 1.49 -2.46 -21.87
C ASN A 524 2.79 -3.19 -21.46
N GLN A 525 3.94 -2.59 -21.74
CA GLN A 525 5.28 -3.07 -21.32
C GLN A 525 5.99 -2.06 -20.41
N GLY A 526 5.26 -1.06 -19.92
CA GLY A 526 5.80 0.00 -19.06
C GLY A 526 6.69 1.02 -19.79
N ARG A 527 6.82 1.00 -21.13
CA ARG A 527 7.62 1.99 -21.86
C ARG A 527 6.91 3.33 -21.87
N VAL A 528 7.64 4.40 -21.51
CA VAL A 528 7.12 5.76 -21.53
C VAL A 528 6.87 6.19 -22.97
N ARG A 529 5.65 6.63 -23.27
CA ARG A 529 5.21 6.98 -24.62
C ARG A 529 6.03 8.12 -25.22
N GLY A 530 6.62 7.85 -26.39
CA GLY A 530 7.42 8.83 -27.15
C GLY A 530 8.80 9.12 -26.57
N ILE A 531 9.28 8.36 -25.60
CA ILE A 531 10.62 8.43 -25.04
C ILE A 531 11.31 7.07 -25.19
N ALA A 532 12.43 7.03 -25.87
CA ALA A 532 13.24 5.83 -25.99
C ALA A 532 14.08 5.61 -24.73
N GLY A 533 14.37 4.34 -24.38
CA GLY A 533 15.26 3.99 -23.25
C GLY A 533 14.71 4.30 -21.87
N LEU A 534 13.38 4.50 -21.72
CA LEU A 534 12.75 4.81 -20.44
C LEU A 534 11.49 3.97 -20.21
N ARG A 535 11.41 3.34 -19.04
CA ARG A 535 10.22 2.64 -18.54
C ARG A 535 9.82 3.10 -17.16
N VAL A 536 8.57 2.83 -16.82
CA VAL A 536 8.05 2.85 -15.44
C VAL A 536 7.56 1.45 -15.11
N VAL A 537 8.01 0.91 -13.97
CA VAL A 537 7.58 -0.42 -13.49
C VAL A 537 7.39 -0.35 -11.97
N ASP A 538 6.21 0.01 -11.56
CA ASP A 538 5.70 0.02 -10.17
C ASP A 538 4.17 0.18 -10.19
N ALA A 539 3.54 0.43 -9.05
CA ALA A 539 2.08 0.57 -8.97
C ALA A 539 1.52 1.76 -9.76
N SER A 540 2.35 2.71 -10.20
CA SER A 540 1.89 3.85 -10.99
C SER A 540 1.36 3.45 -12.38
N ILE A 541 1.81 2.29 -12.91
CA ILE A 541 1.39 1.84 -14.24
C ILE A 541 0.00 1.20 -14.27
N PHE A 542 -0.60 0.91 -13.12
CA PHE A 542 -1.92 0.28 -13.07
C PHE A 542 -2.97 1.13 -13.78
N PRO A 543 -3.81 0.55 -14.66
CA PRO A 543 -4.92 1.26 -15.29
C PRO A 543 -5.98 1.74 -14.28
N VAL A 544 -6.20 0.93 -13.25
CA VAL A 544 -7.07 1.18 -12.08
C VAL A 544 -6.53 0.41 -10.90
N VAL A 545 -6.76 0.88 -9.67
CA VAL A 545 -6.35 0.16 -8.47
C VAL A 545 -7.09 -1.17 -8.38
N PRO A 546 -6.39 -2.31 -8.20
CA PRO A 546 -7.05 -3.62 -8.08
C PRO A 546 -7.71 -3.78 -6.71
N SER A 547 -8.65 -4.71 -6.58
CA SER A 547 -9.28 -5.07 -5.30
C SER A 547 -8.34 -5.88 -4.39
N ALA A 548 -7.12 -5.36 -4.21
CA ALA A 548 -6.03 -5.97 -3.46
C ALA A 548 -5.14 -4.92 -2.80
N ASN A 549 -4.40 -5.35 -1.77
CA ASN A 549 -3.20 -4.62 -1.35
C ASN A 549 -2.20 -4.60 -2.51
N THR A 550 -1.71 -3.43 -2.88
CA THR A 550 -0.98 -3.20 -4.15
C THR A 550 0.38 -3.88 -4.25
N ASN A 551 0.92 -4.44 -3.16
CA ASN A 551 2.26 -5.04 -3.16
C ASN A 551 2.38 -6.27 -4.09
N PHE A 552 1.51 -7.26 -3.96
CA PHE A 552 1.53 -8.46 -4.81
C PHE A 552 1.25 -8.15 -6.28
N PRO A 553 0.24 -7.34 -6.63
CA PRO A 553 0.06 -6.85 -7.99
C PRO A 553 1.29 -6.13 -8.57
N THR A 554 2.02 -5.36 -7.74
CA THR A 554 3.26 -4.67 -8.15
C THR A 554 4.39 -5.66 -8.46
N ILE A 555 4.58 -6.66 -7.60
CA ILE A 555 5.56 -7.74 -7.81
C ILE A 555 5.21 -8.54 -9.06
N MET A 556 3.94 -8.89 -9.25
CA MET A 556 3.44 -9.59 -10.44
C MET A 556 3.71 -8.79 -11.72
N ALA A 557 3.42 -7.48 -11.70
CA ALA A 557 3.66 -6.61 -12.85
C ALA A 557 5.16 -6.55 -13.20
N ALA A 558 6.04 -6.47 -12.21
CA ALA A 558 7.48 -6.47 -12.41
C ALA A 558 7.98 -7.83 -12.97
N GLU A 559 7.44 -8.96 -12.50
CA GLU A 559 7.73 -10.30 -13.05
C GLU A 559 7.35 -10.42 -14.53
N LYS A 560 6.16 -9.93 -14.89
CA LYS A 560 5.64 -9.96 -16.25
C LYS A 560 6.48 -9.08 -17.17
N ILE A 561 6.79 -7.86 -16.77
CA ILE A 561 7.60 -6.92 -17.56
C ILE A 561 9.04 -7.42 -17.69
N ALA A 562 9.66 -7.92 -16.62
CA ALA A 562 11.01 -8.52 -16.67
C ALA A 562 11.07 -9.68 -17.65
N ALA A 563 10.06 -10.56 -17.64
CA ALA A 563 9.98 -11.66 -18.60
C ALA A 563 9.86 -11.18 -20.06
N THR A 564 9.16 -10.07 -20.29
CA THR A 564 9.03 -9.47 -21.62
C THR A 564 10.34 -8.83 -22.10
N ILE A 565 11.07 -8.15 -21.21
CA ILE A 565 12.40 -7.58 -21.50
C ILE A 565 13.36 -8.71 -21.92
N LEU A 566 13.45 -9.76 -21.10
CA LEU A 566 14.36 -10.88 -21.33
C LEU A 566 14.06 -11.73 -22.58
N LYS A 567 12.84 -11.68 -23.10
CA LYS A 567 12.49 -12.36 -24.37
C LYS A 567 12.92 -11.58 -25.61
N ARG A 568 13.13 -10.27 -25.50
CA ARG A 568 13.51 -9.39 -26.63
C ARG A 568 15.00 -9.35 -26.87
N ASP A 569 15.78 -9.42 -25.80
CA ASP A 569 17.24 -9.42 -25.82
C ASP A 569 17.78 -10.85 -25.98
#